data_5327095c44d22669723ea0205a67c1e5
#
_entry.id   5327095c44d22669723ea0205a67c1e5
#
_cell.length_a   1.000
_cell.length_b   1.000
_cell.length_c   1.000
_cell.angle_alpha   90.00
_cell.angle_beta   90.00
_cell.angle_gamma   90.00
#
_symmetry.space_group_name_H-M   'P 1'
#
loop_
_entity.id
_entity.type
_entity.pdbx_description
1 polymer ?
#
loop_
_entity_poly.entity_id
_entity_poly.type
_entity_poly.pdbx_seq_one_letter_code
_entity_poly.pdbx_strand_id
1 'polypeptide(L)'
;MLTYHLKPHDQQPLYEQLYHAVRADIMSGALPGGTRLPSKRQLAANLRVSQITVETAYGQLAAEGYIASAPRRGYFVQEQLAVPVSESQEPFAPPLPPISASEETYPYDFRTDFVDNGCFPFSTWARLSRSVLSEYSSALLRATDPCGAAELREEIVRYLHDFRGINVSPDNILIGAGSEYLMHLVIQLLGRDRVYALENPGYRKLYQIFAVNGVTVRPTPLDKHGLRADALAASDVSVVYLTPSHHFPLGTVMTAARRLEILRWASEAPDRYIIEDDYDSEFRYASRPIPALGELDRTGRVVYVNTFAKSLAPGLRIGYLVLPNALMARYRERFSRYSSTVPSFDQHTLAAFMHTGGFERHISRSRKVYQARRDALMAALDRELADLPHEVSRSEAGLHLLLHMRNGMLEHELIERAKTVGVRVYPLSAYYTPPVKPPRATLVLGYAGLTEQQIDEAAKLLKQAWS
;
A
#
# COMPACT_ATOMS: atom_id res chain seq x y z
N MET A 1 44.57 -22.62 -32.74
CA MET A 1 44.10 -21.48 -33.53
C MET A 1 42.61 -21.36 -33.32
N LEU A 2 42.06 -20.19 -32.98
CA LEU A 2 40.64 -20.07 -32.66
C LEU A 2 39.77 -20.29 -33.92
N THR A 3 38.82 -21.18 -33.83
CA THR A 3 37.95 -21.57 -34.95
C THR A 3 36.49 -21.46 -34.50
N TYR A 4 35.72 -20.57 -35.12
CA TYR A 4 34.31 -20.33 -34.81
C TYR A 4 33.47 -20.51 -36.05
N HIS A 5 32.30 -21.15 -35.92
CA HIS A 5 31.33 -21.28 -37.00
C HIS A 5 30.42 -20.06 -37.02
N LEU A 6 30.79 -19.06 -37.85
CA LEU A 6 29.99 -17.87 -38.06
C LEU A 6 29.04 -18.07 -39.24
N LYS A 7 27.78 -17.68 -39.08
CA LYS A 7 26.71 -17.84 -40.08
C LYS A 7 26.44 -16.52 -40.81
N PRO A 8 26.86 -16.36 -42.10
CA PRO A 8 26.71 -15.08 -42.82
C PRO A 8 25.28 -14.61 -43.04
N HIS A 9 24.28 -15.50 -42.94
CA HIS A 9 22.86 -15.23 -43.19
C HIS A 9 21.99 -15.31 -41.93
N ASP A 10 22.59 -15.22 -40.75
CA ASP A 10 21.85 -15.16 -39.48
C ASP A 10 21.34 -13.73 -39.22
N GLN A 11 20.36 -13.58 -38.33
CA GLN A 11 19.86 -12.26 -37.90
C GLN A 11 20.91 -11.41 -37.18
N GLN A 12 21.94 -12.07 -36.58
CA GLN A 12 23.03 -11.36 -35.90
C GLN A 12 24.19 -11.08 -36.83
N PRO A 13 24.75 -9.85 -36.82
CA PRO A 13 25.96 -9.50 -37.56
C PRO A 13 27.14 -10.39 -37.21
N LEU A 14 28.05 -10.65 -38.16
CA LEU A 14 29.21 -11.54 -37.96
C LEU A 14 30.15 -11.09 -36.84
N TYR A 15 30.31 -9.78 -36.60
CA TYR A 15 31.14 -9.27 -35.52
C TYR A 15 30.52 -9.59 -34.14
N GLU A 16 29.20 -9.56 -34.03
CA GLU A 16 28.48 -9.88 -32.79
C GLU A 16 28.52 -11.36 -32.48
N GLN A 17 28.37 -12.22 -33.48
CA GLN A 17 28.56 -13.66 -33.34
C GLN A 17 29.99 -13.98 -32.86
N LEU A 18 30.99 -13.35 -33.47
CA LEU A 18 32.41 -13.51 -33.05
C LEU A 18 32.64 -13.01 -31.62
N TYR A 19 32.11 -11.86 -31.28
CA TYR A 19 32.17 -11.31 -29.94
C TYR A 19 31.61 -12.29 -28.90
N HIS A 20 30.40 -12.80 -29.12
CA HIS A 20 29.77 -13.76 -28.22
C HIS A 20 30.56 -15.07 -28.09
N ALA A 21 31.07 -15.58 -29.18
CA ALA A 21 31.88 -16.82 -29.18
C ALA A 21 33.18 -16.65 -28.36
N VAL A 22 33.95 -15.59 -28.62
CA VAL A 22 35.18 -15.30 -27.86
C VAL A 22 34.91 -15.02 -26.40
N ARG A 23 33.82 -14.25 -26.11
CA ARG A 23 33.39 -13.98 -24.73
C ARG A 23 33.03 -15.27 -23.99
N ALA A 24 32.29 -16.17 -24.63
CA ALA A 24 31.92 -17.46 -24.04
C ALA A 24 33.15 -18.31 -23.71
N ASP A 25 34.13 -18.37 -24.58
CA ASP A 25 35.42 -19.09 -24.34
C ASP A 25 36.23 -18.48 -23.19
N ILE A 26 36.22 -17.16 -23.07
CA ILE A 26 36.87 -16.47 -21.93
C ILE A 26 36.13 -16.79 -20.63
N MET A 27 34.81 -16.67 -20.63
CA MET A 27 34.00 -16.89 -19.43
C MET A 27 33.96 -18.36 -18.98
N SER A 28 34.07 -19.32 -19.92
CA SER A 28 34.17 -20.76 -19.59
C SER A 28 35.58 -21.20 -19.18
N GLY A 29 36.60 -20.33 -19.33
CA GLY A 29 37.99 -20.68 -19.08
C GLY A 29 38.68 -21.42 -20.24
N ALA A 30 37.98 -21.66 -21.35
CA ALA A 30 38.58 -22.24 -22.58
C ALA A 30 39.69 -21.33 -23.14
N LEU A 31 39.57 -20.02 -22.90
CA LEU A 31 40.62 -19.01 -23.09
C LEU A 31 41.03 -18.43 -21.73
N PRO A 32 42.05 -19.02 -21.06
CA PRO A 32 42.48 -18.55 -19.75
C PRO A 32 43.03 -17.12 -19.78
N GLY A 33 43.02 -16.45 -18.62
CA GLY A 33 43.65 -15.14 -18.42
C GLY A 33 45.12 -15.15 -18.87
N GLY A 34 45.57 -14.05 -19.45
CA GLY A 34 46.90 -13.93 -20.03
C GLY A 34 47.05 -14.57 -21.42
N THR A 35 46.08 -15.30 -21.92
CA THR A 35 46.12 -15.91 -23.26
C THR A 35 46.26 -14.83 -24.34
N ARG A 36 47.24 -14.98 -25.21
CA ARG A 36 47.42 -14.10 -26.38
C ARG A 36 46.44 -14.48 -27.49
N LEU A 37 45.59 -13.54 -27.90
CA LEU A 37 44.67 -13.74 -29.02
C LEU A 37 45.41 -13.59 -30.37
N PRO A 38 44.91 -14.26 -31.44
CA PRO A 38 45.44 -14.04 -32.80
C PRO A 38 45.32 -12.58 -33.22
N SER A 39 46.23 -12.14 -34.11
CA SER A 39 46.13 -10.80 -34.67
C SER A 39 44.81 -10.66 -35.48
N LYS A 40 44.27 -9.45 -35.58
CA LYS A 40 43.06 -9.17 -36.36
C LYS A 40 43.14 -9.75 -37.78
N ARG A 41 44.27 -9.60 -38.43
CA ARG A 41 44.52 -10.12 -39.77
C ARG A 41 44.56 -11.65 -39.84
N GLN A 42 45.20 -12.28 -38.87
CA GLN A 42 45.25 -13.76 -38.78
C GLN A 42 43.90 -14.38 -38.52
N LEU A 43 43.12 -13.81 -37.58
CA LEU A 43 41.82 -14.32 -37.24
C LEU A 43 40.81 -14.11 -38.37
N ALA A 44 40.85 -12.95 -39.02
CA ALA A 44 40.05 -12.65 -40.19
C ALA A 44 40.29 -13.64 -41.35
N ALA A 45 41.57 -13.95 -41.65
CA ALA A 45 41.93 -14.93 -42.67
C ALA A 45 41.47 -16.35 -42.30
N ASN A 46 41.64 -16.75 -41.03
CA ASN A 46 41.23 -18.07 -40.54
C ASN A 46 39.71 -18.27 -40.59
N LEU A 47 38.93 -17.27 -40.19
CA LEU A 47 37.46 -17.34 -40.14
C LEU A 47 36.79 -16.95 -41.48
N ARG A 48 37.60 -16.53 -42.49
CA ARG A 48 37.13 -16.02 -43.78
C ARG A 48 36.13 -14.86 -43.67
N VAL A 49 36.40 -13.93 -42.75
CA VAL A 49 35.61 -12.71 -42.53
C VAL A 49 36.44 -11.46 -42.81
N SER A 50 35.81 -10.30 -42.86
CA SER A 50 36.53 -9.03 -43.02
C SER A 50 37.37 -8.71 -41.78
N GLN A 51 38.50 -8.01 -41.97
CA GLN A 51 39.30 -7.54 -40.86
C GLN A 51 38.54 -6.57 -39.94
N ILE A 52 37.60 -5.79 -40.50
CA ILE A 52 36.71 -4.88 -39.80
C ILE A 52 35.80 -5.67 -38.83
N THR A 53 35.29 -6.82 -39.25
CA THR A 53 34.46 -7.71 -38.39
C THR A 53 35.21 -8.11 -37.12
N VAL A 54 36.47 -8.55 -37.25
CA VAL A 54 37.31 -8.91 -36.10
C VAL A 54 37.71 -7.68 -35.27
N GLU A 55 37.96 -6.57 -35.93
CA GLU A 55 38.31 -5.31 -35.26
C GLU A 55 37.18 -4.79 -34.40
N THR A 56 35.94 -4.83 -34.90
CA THR A 56 34.73 -4.44 -34.13
C THR A 56 34.52 -5.37 -32.95
N ALA A 57 34.59 -6.69 -33.15
CA ALA A 57 34.47 -7.66 -32.05
C ALA A 57 35.54 -7.48 -30.96
N TYR A 58 36.80 -7.32 -31.35
CA TYR A 58 37.92 -7.08 -30.41
C TYR A 58 37.80 -5.71 -29.74
N GLY A 59 37.30 -4.69 -30.43
CA GLY A 59 37.04 -3.37 -29.89
C GLY A 59 36.00 -3.42 -28.76
N GLN A 60 34.93 -4.17 -28.99
CA GLN A 60 33.88 -4.36 -28.00
C GLN A 60 34.40 -5.17 -26.79
N LEU A 61 35.09 -6.31 -27.01
CA LEU A 61 35.70 -7.10 -25.95
C LEU A 61 36.70 -6.29 -25.12
N ALA A 62 37.45 -5.38 -25.76
CA ALA A 62 38.39 -4.51 -25.08
C ALA A 62 37.68 -3.39 -24.29
N ALA A 63 36.61 -2.80 -24.85
CA ALA A 63 35.82 -1.79 -24.18
C ALA A 63 35.10 -2.35 -22.93
N GLU A 64 34.70 -3.61 -22.97
CA GLU A 64 34.05 -4.33 -21.85
C GLU A 64 35.09 -4.96 -20.88
N GLY A 65 36.42 -4.85 -21.18
CA GLY A 65 37.49 -5.33 -20.32
C GLY A 65 37.75 -6.83 -20.35
N TYR A 66 37.20 -7.59 -21.31
CA TYR A 66 37.52 -9.02 -21.49
C TYR A 66 38.91 -9.24 -22.01
N ILE A 67 39.40 -8.33 -22.85
CA ILE A 67 40.76 -8.37 -23.42
C ILE A 67 41.41 -7.01 -23.26
N ALA A 68 42.77 -7.00 -23.21
CA ALA A 68 43.56 -5.78 -23.23
C ALA A 68 44.46 -5.73 -24.47
N SER A 69 44.64 -4.54 -25.03
CA SER A 69 45.62 -4.29 -26.08
C SER A 69 46.97 -3.94 -25.48
N ALA A 70 48.05 -4.68 -25.84
CA ALA A 70 49.41 -4.33 -25.50
C ALA A 70 50.13 -3.77 -26.72
N PRO A 71 50.74 -2.57 -26.67
CA PRO A 71 51.41 -1.96 -27.80
C PRO A 71 52.47 -2.90 -28.40
N ARG A 72 52.41 -3.11 -29.72
CA ARG A 72 53.32 -3.99 -30.51
C ARG A 72 53.24 -5.48 -30.14
N ARG A 73 52.43 -5.91 -29.11
CA ARG A 73 52.37 -7.29 -28.64
C ARG A 73 51.03 -7.95 -29.00
N GLY A 74 49.97 -7.17 -29.26
CA GLY A 74 48.67 -7.67 -29.65
C GLY A 74 47.60 -7.61 -28.53
N TYR A 75 46.59 -8.48 -28.60
CA TYR A 75 45.48 -8.55 -27.63
C TYR A 75 45.68 -9.74 -26.71
N PHE A 76 45.35 -9.56 -25.41
CA PHE A 76 45.48 -10.56 -24.36
C PHE A 76 44.20 -10.63 -23.54
N VAL A 77 43.78 -11.82 -23.15
CA VAL A 77 42.70 -12.03 -22.19
C VAL A 77 43.12 -11.47 -20.84
N GLN A 78 42.22 -10.74 -20.16
CA GLN A 78 42.48 -10.18 -18.83
C GLN A 78 42.63 -11.29 -17.77
N GLU A 79 43.65 -11.19 -16.91
CA GLU A 79 43.98 -12.22 -15.92
C GLU A 79 42.94 -12.37 -14.78
N GLN A 80 42.12 -11.36 -14.54
CA GLN A 80 41.18 -11.33 -13.41
C GLN A 80 39.73 -11.78 -13.72
N LEU A 81 39.49 -12.35 -14.91
CA LEU A 81 38.15 -12.78 -15.35
C LEU A 81 37.76 -14.20 -14.91
N ALA A 82 38.51 -14.83 -14.03
CA ALA A 82 38.08 -16.09 -13.44
C ALA A 82 36.91 -15.83 -12.50
N VAL A 83 35.67 -15.86 -13.02
CA VAL A 83 34.51 -16.05 -12.16
C VAL A 83 34.72 -17.43 -11.51
N PRO A 84 34.67 -17.56 -10.18
CA PRO A 84 34.62 -18.88 -9.57
C PRO A 84 33.39 -19.58 -10.13
N VAL A 85 33.60 -20.53 -11.03
CA VAL A 85 32.53 -21.43 -11.46
C VAL A 85 32.26 -22.32 -10.25
N SER A 86 31.29 -21.97 -9.46
CA SER A 86 30.70 -22.92 -8.51
C SER A 86 30.16 -24.05 -9.35
N GLU A 87 30.65 -25.27 -9.13
CA GLU A 87 30.16 -26.47 -9.80
C GLU A 87 28.65 -26.73 -9.57
N SER A 88 28.02 -25.93 -8.73
CA SER A 88 26.58 -25.85 -8.54
C SER A 88 26.02 -24.55 -9.16
N GLN A 89 26.02 -24.41 -10.48
CA GLN A 89 24.99 -23.64 -11.13
C GLN A 89 23.67 -24.42 -11.00
N GLU A 90 23.03 -24.32 -9.86
CA GLU A 90 21.60 -24.50 -9.91
C GLU A 90 21.08 -23.42 -10.88
N PRO A 91 20.44 -23.81 -11.98
CA PRO A 91 19.71 -22.84 -12.80
C PRO A 91 18.82 -22.06 -11.83
N PHE A 92 18.73 -20.74 -12.01
CA PHE A 92 17.83 -19.86 -11.24
C PHE A 92 16.72 -20.67 -10.63
N ALA A 93 16.65 -20.69 -9.30
CA ALA A 93 15.72 -21.55 -8.56
C ALA A 93 14.39 -21.65 -9.30
N PRO A 94 13.74 -22.83 -9.39
CA PRO A 94 12.48 -22.94 -10.09
C PRO A 94 11.57 -21.79 -9.65
N PRO A 95 10.82 -21.19 -10.58
CA PRO A 95 10.02 -20.01 -10.28
C PRO A 95 9.24 -20.30 -9.00
N LEU A 96 9.39 -19.42 -8.01
CA LEU A 96 8.63 -19.53 -6.77
C LEU A 96 7.15 -19.71 -7.15
N PRO A 97 6.42 -20.60 -6.47
CA PRO A 97 5.01 -20.76 -6.74
C PRO A 97 4.35 -19.37 -6.66
N PRO A 98 3.43 -19.05 -7.58
CA PRO A 98 2.81 -17.74 -7.61
C PRO A 98 2.28 -17.38 -6.22
N ILE A 99 2.65 -16.21 -5.72
CA ILE A 99 2.24 -15.69 -4.38
C ILE A 99 0.72 -15.52 -4.29
N SER A 100 0.02 -15.48 -5.40
CA SER A 100 -1.43 -15.52 -5.45
C SER A 100 -1.92 -16.98 -5.46
N ALA A 101 -2.32 -17.49 -4.31
CA ALA A 101 -3.46 -18.37 -4.32
C ALA A 101 -4.55 -17.67 -5.15
N SER A 102 -5.07 -18.32 -6.19
CA SER A 102 -6.23 -17.81 -6.92
C SER A 102 -7.28 -17.41 -5.89
N GLU A 103 -7.52 -16.09 -5.71
CA GLU A 103 -8.60 -15.67 -4.81
C GLU A 103 -9.87 -16.31 -5.35
N GLU A 104 -10.44 -17.22 -4.58
CA GLU A 104 -11.75 -17.78 -4.89
C GLU A 104 -12.73 -16.61 -5.04
N THR A 105 -13.31 -16.46 -6.21
CA THR A 105 -14.29 -15.43 -6.48
C THR A 105 -15.67 -15.90 -6.04
N TYR A 106 -16.32 -15.13 -5.19
CA TYR A 106 -17.67 -15.40 -4.72
C TYR A 106 -18.65 -14.41 -5.37
N PRO A 107 -19.83 -14.85 -5.77
CA PRO A 107 -20.86 -13.96 -6.31
C PRO A 107 -21.24 -12.85 -5.33
N TYR A 108 -21.24 -13.14 -4.03
CA TYR A 108 -21.57 -12.20 -2.96
C TYR A 108 -20.43 -12.17 -1.94
N ASP A 109 -19.59 -11.15 -2.04
CA ASP A 109 -18.42 -10.99 -1.15
C ASP A 109 -18.59 -9.75 -0.25
N PHE A 110 -18.76 -9.98 1.06
CA PHE A 110 -18.89 -8.94 2.08
C PHE A 110 -17.55 -8.41 2.58
N ARG A 111 -16.55 -8.34 1.73
CA ARG A 111 -15.23 -7.82 2.12
C ARG A 111 -15.27 -6.31 2.39
N THR A 112 -14.44 -5.87 3.34
CA THR A 112 -14.47 -4.50 3.84
C THR A 112 -13.54 -3.55 3.07
N ASP A 113 -12.65 -4.05 2.22
CA ASP A 113 -11.66 -3.26 1.48
C ASP A 113 -12.16 -2.78 0.10
N PHE A 114 -13.32 -3.23 -0.36
CA PHE A 114 -13.96 -2.74 -1.57
C PHE A 114 -14.55 -1.34 -1.43
N VAL A 115 -14.53 -0.63 -2.55
CA VAL A 115 -15.35 0.55 -2.83
C VAL A 115 -16.12 0.30 -4.13
N ASP A 116 -17.23 1.01 -4.29
CA ASP A 116 -18.04 0.86 -5.51
C ASP A 116 -17.34 1.49 -6.73
N ASN A 117 -16.97 0.65 -7.70
CA ASN A 117 -16.40 1.11 -8.95
C ASN A 117 -17.35 2.02 -9.76
N GLY A 118 -18.68 1.85 -9.60
CA GLY A 118 -19.69 2.68 -10.24
C GLY A 118 -19.77 4.11 -9.70
N CYS A 119 -19.29 4.33 -8.48
CA CYS A 119 -19.23 5.68 -7.90
C CYS A 119 -18.05 6.51 -8.42
N PHE A 120 -16.99 5.89 -8.91
CA PHE A 120 -15.81 6.63 -9.36
C PHE A 120 -16.11 7.51 -10.58
N PRO A 121 -15.76 8.79 -10.57
CA PRO A 121 -16.13 9.75 -11.60
C PRO A 121 -15.24 9.70 -12.84
N PHE A 122 -15.18 8.54 -13.55
CA PHE A 122 -14.25 8.27 -14.65
C PHE A 122 -14.21 9.37 -15.72
N SER A 123 -15.36 9.88 -16.16
CA SER A 123 -15.42 10.91 -17.21
C SER A 123 -14.81 12.24 -16.75
N THR A 124 -15.09 12.65 -15.53
CA THR A 124 -14.52 13.86 -14.93
C THR A 124 -13.02 13.69 -14.72
N TRP A 125 -12.60 12.56 -14.17
CA TRP A 125 -11.18 12.25 -13.95
C TRP A 125 -10.40 12.27 -15.28
N ALA A 126 -10.87 11.57 -16.31
CA ALA A 126 -10.23 11.52 -17.62
C ALA A 126 -10.15 12.92 -18.29
N ARG A 127 -11.17 13.76 -18.13
CA ARG A 127 -11.14 15.14 -18.63
C ARG A 127 -10.09 15.98 -17.91
N LEU A 128 -10.03 15.91 -16.57
CA LEU A 128 -9.05 16.64 -15.78
C LEU A 128 -7.62 16.16 -16.04
N SER A 129 -7.40 14.83 -16.16
CA SER A 129 -6.08 14.30 -16.49
C SER A 129 -5.58 14.82 -17.85
N ARG A 130 -6.47 14.93 -18.87
CA ARG A 130 -6.10 15.54 -20.16
C ARG A 130 -5.76 17.03 -20.01
N SER A 131 -6.51 17.78 -19.21
CA SER A 131 -6.21 19.20 -18.93
C SER A 131 -4.83 19.35 -18.29
N VAL A 132 -4.56 18.56 -17.25
CA VAL A 132 -3.26 18.54 -16.55
C VAL A 132 -2.10 18.24 -17.49
N LEU A 133 -2.25 17.25 -18.38
CA LEU A 133 -1.23 16.93 -19.38
C LEU A 133 -0.96 18.09 -20.35
N SER A 134 -1.99 18.86 -20.70
CA SER A 134 -1.86 20.01 -21.62
C SER A 134 -1.28 21.23 -20.94
N GLU A 135 -1.65 21.51 -19.68
CA GLU A 135 -1.28 22.73 -18.97
C GLU A 135 0.11 22.63 -18.35
N TYR A 136 0.44 21.50 -17.72
CA TYR A 136 1.69 21.34 -16.96
C TYR A 136 2.85 20.72 -17.75
N SER A 137 2.57 20.10 -18.91
CA SER A 137 3.53 19.52 -19.86
C SER A 137 4.95 19.23 -19.32
N SER A 138 5.89 20.17 -19.47
CA SER A 138 7.28 20.00 -19.03
C SER A 138 7.48 19.97 -17.51
N ALA A 139 6.59 20.58 -16.71
CA ALA A 139 6.68 20.55 -15.25
C ALA A 139 6.39 19.14 -14.69
N LEU A 140 5.48 18.40 -15.32
CA LEU A 140 5.16 17.02 -14.93
C LEU A 140 6.33 16.03 -15.08
N LEU A 141 7.31 16.37 -15.91
CA LEU A 141 8.49 15.53 -16.16
C LEU A 141 9.61 15.76 -15.12
N ARG A 142 9.47 16.73 -14.26
CA ARG A 142 10.43 17.00 -13.19
C ARG A 142 10.09 16.17 -11.94
N ALA A 143 11.09 15.90 -11.12
CA ALA A 143 10.87 15.29 -9.81
C ALA A 143 9.99 16.21 -8.95
N THR A 144 8.94 15.64 -8.38
CA THR A 144 8.05 16.36 -7.46
C THR A 144 8.75 16.62 -6.13
N ASP A 145 8.40 17.72 -5.48
CA ASP A 145 8.83 18.03 -4.10
C ASP A 145 8.67 16.79 -3.19
N PRO A 146 9.63 16.52 -2.29
CA PRO A 146 9.54 15.38 -1.38
C PRO A 146 8.23 15.33 -0.57
N CYS A 147 7.63 16.48 -0.28
CA CYS A 147 6.32 16.54 0.40
C CYS A 147 5.13 16.35 -0.55
N GLY A 148 5.35 16.29 -1.86
CA GLY A 148 4.30 16.25 -2.89
C GLY A 148 3.97 17.61 -3.48
N ALA A 149 3.10 17.61 -4.51
CA ALA A 149 2.70 18.81 -5.25
C ALA A 149 2.05 19.86 -4.32
N ALA A 150 2.48 21.11 -4.45
CA ALA A 150 2.00 22.22 -3.60
C ALA A 150 0.49 22.41 -3.73
N GLU A 151 -0.02 22.37 -4.95
CA GLU A 151 -1.44 22.53 -5.26
C GLU A 151 -2.29 21.46 -4.57
N LEU A 152 -1.84 20.21 -4.53
CA LEU A 152 -2.56 19.15 -3.83
C LEU A 152 -2.52 19.36 -2.31
N ARG A 153 -1.38 19.78 -1.76
CA ARG A 153 -1.25 20.07 -0.32
C ARG A 153 -2.18 21.21 0.11
N GLU A 154 -2.31 22.26 -0.71
CA GLU A 154 -3.23 23.37 -0.47
C GLU A 154 -4.70 22.94 -0.50
N GLU A 155 -5.08 22.09 -1.46
CA GLU A 155 -6.44 21.52 -1.53
C GLU A 155 -6.74 20.64 -0.32
N ILE A 156 -5.78 19.81 0.11
CA ILE A 156 -5.93 18.98 1.31
C ILE A 156 -6.12 19.87 2.56
N VAL A 157 -5.38 20.97 2.69
CA VAL A 157 -5.56 21.90 3.80
C VAL A 157 -6.97 22.51 3.82
N ARG A 158 -7.50 22.95 2.67
CA ARG A 158 -8.88 23.45 2.55
C ARG A 158 -9.88 22.36 2.97
N TYR A 159 -9.73 21.17 2.46
CA TYR A 159 -10.58 20.03 2.81
C TYR A 159 -10.54 19.73 4.32
N LEU A 160 -9.35 19.67 4.93
CA LEU A 160 -9.18 19.42 6.35
C LEU A 160 -9.81 20.51 7.22
N HIS A 161 -9.66 21.76 6.84
CA HIS A 161 -10.32 22.89 7.52
C HIS A 161 -11.85 22.77 7.47
N ASP A 162 -12.41 22.57 6.28
CA ASP A 162 -13.86 22.61 6.06
C ASP A 162 -14.57 21.36 6.59
N PHE A 163 -13.90 20.21 6.48
CA PHE A 163 -14.52 18.93 6.83
C PHE A 163 -14.11 18.40 8.21
N ARG A 164 -12.87 18.63 8.66
CA ARG A 164 -12.35 18.10 9.93
C ARG A 164 -12.02 19.14 10.98
N GLY A 165 -12.14 20.43 10.66
CA GLY A 165 -11.79 21.52 11.57
C GLY A 165 -10.28 21.69 11.82
N ILE A 166 -9.44 20.92 11.10
CA ILE A 166 -7.98 20.92 11.30
C ILE A 166 -7.36 22.11 10.59
N ASN A 167 -6.76 23.03 11.35
CA ASN A 167 -6.07 24.21 10.84
C ASN A 167 -4.56 23.97 10.79
N VAL A 168 -4.03 23.75 9.58
CA VAL A 168 -2.60 23.47 9.36
C VAL A 168 -2.06 24.22 8.15
N SER A 169 -0.74 24.37 8.06
CA SER A 169 -0.09 24.87 6.86
C SER A 169 0.05 23.77 5.80
N PRO A 170 0.02 24.10 4.51
CA PRO A 170 0.41 23.16 3.45
C PRO A 170 1.82 22.56 3.66
N ASP A 171 2.67 23.28 4.37
CA ASP A 171 4.03 22.84 4.74
C ASP A 171 4.07 21.72 5.78
N ASN A 172 2.95 21.43 6.44
CA ASN A 172 2.80 20.30 7.35
C ASN A 172 2.22 19.06 6.67
N ILE A 173 1.82 19.15 5.39
CA ILE A 173 1.27 18.05 4.62
C ILE A 173 2.39 17.30 3.89
N LEU A 174 2.32 15.97 3.96
CA LEU A 174 3.19 15.07 3.20
C LEU A 174 2.35 14.05 2.46
N ILE A 175 2.51 13.99 1.14
CA ILE A 175 1.79 13.08 0.25
C ILE A 175 2.61 11.81 0.04
N GLY A 176 1.98 10.64 0.11
CA GLY A 176 2.64 9.36 -0.08
C GLY A 176 1.75 8.26 -0.67
N ALA A 177 2.38 7.20 -1.15
CA ALA A 177 1.76 6.10 -1.89
C ALA A 177 0.91 5.15 -1.02
N GLY A 178 -0.07 5.70 -0.30
CA GLY A 178 -1.02 4.95 0.54
C GLY A 178 -0.49 4.69 1.95
N SER A 179 -1.37 4.12 2.80
CA SER A 179 -1.14 3.97 4.23
C SER A 179 0.09 3.13 4.59
N GLU A 180 0.42 2.12 3.80
CA GLU A 180 1.59 1.26 4.05
C GLU A 180 2.88 2.05 4.00
N TYR A 181 3.10 2.79 2.91
CA TYR A 181 4.26 3.65 2.76
C TYR A 181 4.31 4.73 3.85
N LEU A 182 3.17 5.36 4.11
CA LEU A 182 3.05 6.40 5.14
C LEU A 182 3.41 5.87 6.53
N MET A 183 2.98 4.65 6.87
CA MET A 183 3.34 4.01 8.16
C MET A 183 4.83 3.68 8.24
N HIS A 184 5.45 3.17 7.16
CA HIS A 184 6.90 2.99 7.12
C HIS A 184 7.64 4.30 7.42
N LEU A 185 7.18 5.38 6.82
CA LEU A 185 7.78 6.72 7.02
C LEU A 185 7.58 7.23 8.44
N VAL A 186 6.37 7.10 9.00
CA VAL A 186 6.08 7.50 10.39
C VAL A 186 6.97 6.74 11.37
N ILE A 187 7.15 5.42 11.19
CA ILE A 187 8.03 4.61 12.02
C ILE A 187 9.49 5.11 11.93
N GLN A 188 9.97 5.47 10.73
CA GLN A 188 11.32 6.01 10.55
C GLN A 188 11.49 7.39 11.20
N LEU A 189 10.45 8.21 11.20
CA LEU A 189 10.45 9.53 11.82
C LEU A 189 10.40 9.46 13.35
N LEU A 190 9.54 8.60 13.90
CA LEU A 190 9.36 8.46 15.34
C LEU A 190 10.48 7.65 15.99
N GLY A 191 10.92 6.56 15.35
CA GLY A 191 11.99 5.67 15.82
C GLY A 191 11.53 4.22 15.93
N ARG A 192 12.42 3.29 15.59
CA ARG A 192 12.18 1.83 15.67
C ARG A 192 12.41 1.25 17.07
N ASP A 193 13.14 1.96 17.90
CA ASP A 193 13.46 1.66 19.28
C ASP A 193 12.31 1.94 20.25
N ARG A 194 11.21 2.51 19.74
CA ARG A 194 10.01 2.83 20.53
C ARG A 194 9.05 1.67 20.63
N VAL A 195 8.22 1.70 21.65
CA VAL A 195 7.12 0.76 21.85
C VAL A 195 5.82 1.38 21.35
N TYR A 196 5.16 0.67 20.42
CA TYR A 196 3.94 1.12 19.76
C TYR A 196 2.72 0.36 20.30
N ALA A 197 1.69 1.07 20.75
CA ALA A 197 0.39 0.50 21.05
C ALA A 197 -0.47 0.44 19.79
N LEU A 198 -1.07 -0.72 19.53
CA LEU A 198 -2.10 -0.89 18.50
C LEU A 198 -3.40 -1.35 19.16
N GLU A 199 -4.53 -0.87 18.64
CA GLU A 199 -5.87 -1.26 19.06
C GLU A 199 -6.07 -2.78 18.91
N ASN A 200 -6.66 -3.43 19.93
CA ASN A 200 -6.96 -4.87 19.91
C ASN A 200 -8.42 -5.12 20.38
N PRO A 201 -9.34 -5.53 19.44
CA PRO A 201 -9.07 -5.91 18.05
C PRO A 201 -8.62 -4.72 17.21
N GLY A 202 -7.94 -5.02 16.09
CA GLY A 202 -7.43 -3.97 15.20
C GLY A 202 -7.11 -4.49 13.79
N TYR A 203 -6.75 -3.58 12.90
CA TYR A 203 -6.46 -3.92 11.51
C TYR A 203 -5.20 -4.78 11.38
N ARG A 204 -5.38 -6.05 11.04
CA ARG A 204 -4.31 -7.06 11.04
C ARG A 204 -3.09 -6.69 10.20
N LYS A 205 -3.30 -6.02 9.06
CA LYS A 205 -2.21 -5.58 8.19
C LYS A 205 -1.25 -4.60 8.87
N LEU A 206 -1.74 -3.79 9.80
CA LEU A 206 -0.87 -2.90 10.58
C LEU A 206 0.12 -3.70 11.43
N TYR A 207 -0.32 -4.75 12.11
CA TYR A 207 0.58 -5.60 12.87
C TYR A 207 1.71 -6.15 12.00
N GLN A 208 1.42 -6.53 10.73
CA GLN A 208 2.44 -6.98 9.78
C GLN A 208 3.40 -5.84 9.40
N ILE A 209 2.86 -4.64 9.10
CA ILE A 209 3.68 -3.47 8.76
C ILE A 209 4.64 -3.15 9.90
N PHE A 210 4.16 -3.12 11.13
CA PHE A 210 4.98 -2.84 12.31
C PHE A 210 6.01 -3.95 12.55
N ALA A 211 5.63 -5.22 12.45
CA ALA A 211 6.55 -6.36 12.60
C ALA A 211 7.68 -6.35 11.56
N VAL A 212 7.37 -6.10 10.27
CA VAL A 212 8.37 -6.01 9.20
C VAL A 212 9.34 -4.84 9.43
N ASN A 213 8.89 -3.76 10.08
CA ASN A 213 9.77 -2.64 10.47
C ASN A 213 10.61 -2.92 11.72
N GLY A 214 10.44 -4.08 12.37
CA GLY A 214 11.21 -4.48 13.53
C GLY A 214 10.88 -3.68 14.82
N VAL A 215 9.68 -3.09 14.90
CA VAL A 215 9.26 -2.33 16.09
C VAL A 215 8.50 -3.20 17.09
N THR A 216 8.63 -2.88 18.38
CA THR A 216 7.89 -3.55 19.44
C THR A 216 6.45 -3.07 19.48
N VAL A 217 5.50 -4.00 19.39
CA VAL A 217 4.07 -3.71 19.44
C VAL A 217 3.44 -4.24 20.72
N ARG A 218 2.57 -3.42 21.34
CA ARG A 218 1.71 -3.79 22.47
C ARG A 218 0.25 -3.76 22.03
N PRO A 219 -0.39 -4.91 21.82
CA PRO A 219 -1.84 -4.97 21.61
C PRO A 219 -2.56 -4.37 22.82
N THR A 220 -3.32 -3.30 22.61
CA THR A 220 -3.96 -2.56 23.72
C THR A 220 -5.47 -2.72 23.64
N PRO A 221 -6.14 -3.16 24.72
CA PRO A 221 -7.56 -3.47 24.71
C PRO A 221 -8.42 -2.20 24.62
N LEU A 222 -9.60 -2.39 24.01
CA LEU A 222 -10.64 -1.37 23.93
C LEU A 222 -11.77 -1.66 24.92
N ASP A 223 -12.50 -0.59 25.23
CA ASP A 223 -13.84 -0.66 25.83
C ASP A 223 -14.86 0.01 24.91
N LYS A 224 -16.09 0.20 25.37
CA LYS A 224 -17.17 0.87 24.62
C LYS A 224 -16.87 2.35 24.25
N HIS A 225 -15.83 2.95 24.80
CA HIS A 225 -15.41 4.32 24.57
C HIS A 225 -14.14 4.43 23.71
N GLY A 226 -13.58 3.31 23.23
CA GLY A 226 -12.36 3.21 22.45
C GLY A 226 -11.19 2.65 23.25
N LEU A 227 -9.97 2.91 22.79
CA LEU A 227 -8.74 2.42 23.44
C LEU A 227 -8.64 2.94 24.89
N ARG A 228 -8.27 2.06 25.82
CA ARG A 228 -8.19 2.37 27.24
C ARG A 228 -6.96 3.21 27.57
N ALA A 229 -7.16 4.45 28.03
CA ALA A 229 -6.08 5.39 28.39
C ALA A 229 -5.27 4.91 29.62
N ASP A 230 -5.92 4.23 30.59
CA ASP A 230 -5.25 3.65 31.76
C ASP A 230 -4.28 2.52 31.38
N ALA A 231 -4.60 1.74 30.33
CA ALA A 231 -3.70 0.73 29.81
C ALA A 231 -2.45 1.33 29.16
N LEU A 232 -2.55 2.50 28.54
CA LEU A 232 -1.39 3.25 28.02
C LEU A 232 -0.52 3.77 29.19
N ALA A 233 -1.14 4.38 30.18
CA ALA A 233 -0.43 4.94 31.34
C ALA A 233 0.33 3.89 32.15
N ALA A 234 -0.19 2.67 32.20
CA ALA A 234 0.43 1.53 32.92
C ALA A 234 1.50 0.77 32.11
N SER A 235 1.84 1.23 30.89
CA SER A 235 2.73 0.52 29.96
C SER A 235 3.99 1.31 29.60
N ASP A 236 4.93 0.65 28.92
CA ASP A 236 6.16 1.22 28.34
C ASP A 236 5.93 1.89 26.97
N VAL A 237 4.68 2.08 26.57
CA VAL A 237 4.29 2.63 25.27
C VAL A 237 4.65 4.10 25.16
N SER A 238 5.24 4.47 24.03
CA SER A 238 5.52 5.87 23.68
C SER A 238 4.79 6.36 22.42
N VAL A 239 4.26 5.45 21.59
CA VAL A 239 3.46 5.78 20.41
C VAL A 239 2.18 4.97 20.41
N VAL A 240 1.04 5.59 20.18
CA VAL A 240 -0.25 4.89 20.05
C VAL A 240 -0.85 5.15 18.67
N TYR A 241 -1.30 4.09 18.00
CA TYR A 241 -2.07 4.16 16.76
C TYR A 241 -3.54 3.95 17.06
N LEU A 242 -4.40 4.84 16.54
CA LEU A 242 -5.82 4.91 16.84
C LEU A 242 -6.65 5.16 15.58
N THR A 243 -7.87 4.63 15.58
CA THR A 243 -8.94 4.93 14.61
C THR A 243 -10.16 5.57 15.31
N PRO A 244 -10.01 6.78 15.87
CA PRO A 244 -10.97 7.32 16.86
C PRO A 244 -12.30 7.78 16.28
N SER A 245 -12.37 8.07 14.97
CA SER A 245 -13.59 8.50 14.30
C SER A 245 -14.55 7.33 14.00
N HIS A 246 -13.97 6.16 13.68
CA HIS A 246 -14.68 4.92 13.40
C HIS A 246 -13.70 3.74 13.54
N HIS A 247 -13.76 3.08 14.69
CA HIS A 247 -12.82 1.99 14.97
C HIS A 247 -13.04 0.79 14.05
N PHE A 248 -11.98 0.31 13.43
CA PHE A 248 -12.03 -0.94 12.68
C PHE A 248 -11.50 -2.12 13.53
N PRO A 249 -12.25 -3.24 13.66
CA PRO A 249 -13.50 -3.58 12.97
C PRO A 249 -14.79 -3.31 13.78
N LEU A 250 -14.72 -2.77 15.01
CA LEU A 250 -15.87 -2.74 15.92
C LEU A 250 -16.90 -1.65 15.59
N GLY A 251 -16.58 -0.68 14.74
CA GLY A 251 -17.46 0.45 14.46
C GLY A 251 -17.63 1.44 15.62
N THR A 252 -16.85 1.28 16.68
CA THR A 252 -16.92 2.15 17.87
C THR A 252 -16.37 3.54 17.56
N VAL A 253 -17.06 4.56 18.05
CA VAL A 253 -16.60 5.95 17.97
C VAL A 253 -16.02 6.36 19.33
N MET A 254 -14.78 6.83 19.33
CA MET A 254 -14.11 7.28 20.56
C MET A 254 -14.77 8.54 21.11
N THR A 255 -15.19 8.50 22.38
CA THR A 255 -15.83 9.64 23.03
C THR A 255 -14.88 10.82 23.22
N ALA A 256 -15.44 12.04 23.31
CA ALA A 256 -14.64 13.24 23.53
C ALA A 256 -13.83 13.16 24.83
N ALA A 257 -14.38 12.61 25.90
CA ALA A 257 -13.67 12.41 27.15
C ALA A 257 -12.42 11.52 26.95
N ARG A 258 -12.56 10.39 26.25
CA ARG A 258 -11.44 9.47 25.98
C ARG A 258 -10.40 10.12 25.07
N ARG A 259 -10.79 10.93 24.09
CA ARG A 259 -9.85 11.71 23.25
C ARG A 259 -8.99 12.63 24.09
N LEU A 260 -9.60 13.36 25.03
CA LEU A 260 -8.88 14.24 25.96
C LEU A 260 -7.96 13.49 26.93
N GLU A 261 -8.36 12.30 27.40
CA GLU A 261 -7.50 11.44 28.23
C GLU A 261 -6.23 11.02 27.48
N ILE A 262 -6.38 10.60 26.21
CA ILE A 262 -5.25 10.16 25.38
C ILE A 262 -4.35 11.34 24.99
N LEU A 263 -4.92 12.51 24.68
CA LEU A 263 -4.15 13.73 24.44
C LEU A 263 -3.35 14.17 25.67
N ARG A 264 -3.96 14.06 26.87
CA ARG A 264 -3.25 14.32 28.13
C ARG A 264 -2.09 13.35 28.30
N TRP A 265 -2.32 12.03 28.14
CA TRP A 265 -1.26 11.03 28.19
C TRP A 265 -0.10 11.37 27.25
N ALA A 266 -0.40 11.79 26.02
CA ALA A 266 0.65 12.17 25.06
C ALA A 266 1.40 13.44 25.47
N SER A 267 0.75 14.38 26.15
CA SER A 267 1.37 15.64 26.60
C SER A 267 2.27 15.50 27.84
N GLU A 268 2.12 14.41 28.61
CA GLU A 268 2.88 14.16 29.85
C GLU A 268 4.36 13.83 29.61
N ALA A 269 4.75 13.40 28.39
CA ALA A 269 6.13 13.11 28.06
C ALA A 269 6.50 13.60 26.64
N PRO A 270 7.72 14.14 26.46
CA PRO A 270 8.13 14.76 25.18
C PRO A 270 8.32 13.77 24.04
N ASP A 271 8.41 12.50 24.33
CA ASP A 271 8.63 11.42 23.38
C ASP A 271 7.35 10.65 23.01
N ARG A 272 6.19 10.99 23.61
CA ARG A 272 4.92 10.37 23.30
C ARG A 272 4.24 10.99 22.09
N TYR A 273 3.68 10.13 21.21
CA TYR A 273 2.96 10.54 20.00
C TYR A 273 1.70 9.71 19.80
N ILE A 274 0.74 10.29 19.11
CA ILE A 274 -0.49 9.64 18.65
C ILE A 274 -0.46 9.60 17.14
N ILE A 275 -0.73 8.45 16.53
CA ILE A 275 -1.03 8.32 15.10
C ILE A 275 -2.54 8.15 14.99
N GLU A 276 -3.21 9.18 14.47
CA GLU A 276 -4.65 9.16 14.22
C GLU A 276 -4.90 8.77 12.76
N ASP A 277 -5.44 7.57 12.53
CA ASP A 277 -5.86 7.13 11.19
C ASP A 277 -7.36 7.38 11.00
N ASP A 278 -7.68 8.22 10.02
CA ASP A 278 -9.03 8.73 9.75
C ASP A 278 -9.53 8.20 8.40
N TYR A 279 -9.47 6.91 8.20
CA TYR A 279 -9.57 6.18 6.93
C TYR A 279 -10.96 6.24 6.23
N ASP A 280 -12.06 6.50 6.95
CA ASP A 280 -13.44 6.48 6.41
C ASP A 280 -14.38 7.53 7.03
N SER A 281 -13.85 8.58 7.62
CA SER A 281 -14.63 9.63 8.30
C SER A 281 -15.60 10.39 7.39
N GLU A 282 -15.41 10.32 6.08
CA GLU A 282 -16.31 10.85 5.07
C GLU A 282 -17.70 10.15 5.08
N PHE A 283 -17.73 8.89 5.49
CA PHE A 283 -18.94 8.06 5.45
C PHE A 283 -19.66 8.02 6.80
N ARG A 284 -20.17 9.17 7.22
CA ARG A 284 -20.99 9.33 8.40
C ARG A 284 -22.41 9.73 7.97
N TYR A 285 -23.42 8.98 8.45
CA TYR A 285 -24.78 9.05 7.90
C TYR A 285 -25.76 9.85 8.76
N ALA A 286 -25.66 9.79 10.08
CA ALA A 286 -26.65 10.35 10.99
C ALA A 286 -26.25 11.66 11.67
N SER A 287 -24.98 12.07 11.62
CA SER A 287 -24.51 13.25 12.36
C SER A 287 -23.35 13.96 11.66
N ARG A 288 -23.01 15.17 12.12
CA ARG A 288 -21.81 15.86 11.66
C ARG A 288 -20.55 15.07 12.05
N PRO A 289 -19.44 15.19 11.30
CA PRO A 289 -18.17 14.63 11.71
C PRO A 289 -17.79 15.05 13.13
N ILE A 290 -17.25 14.09 13.91
CA ILE A 290 -16.71 14.39 15.23
C ILE A 290 -15.33 15.05 15.02
N PRO A 291 -14.96 16.07 15.80
CA PRO A 291 -13.65 16.69 15.73
C PRO A 291 -12.53 15.64 15.78
N ALA A 292 -11.53 15.78 14.92
CA ALA A 292 -10.36 14.91 14.93
C ALA A 292 -9.52 15.15 16.20
N LEU A 293 -8.71 14.18 16.62
CA LEU A 293 -7.70 14.41 17.67
C LEU A 293 -6.72 15.51 17.26
N GLY A 294 -6.34 15.53 15.98
CA GLY A 294 -5.47 16.57 15.41
C GLY A 294 -6.05 17.98 15.53
N GLU A 295 -7.39 18.16 15.50
CA GLU A 295 -8.04 19.46 15.78
C GLU A 295 -7.90 19.85 17.24
N LEU A 296 -8.02 18.89 18.15
CA LEU A 296 -7.97 19.10 19.60
C LEU A 296 -6.54 19.24 20.14
N ASP A 297 -5.52 18.81 19.38
CA ASP A 297 -4.12 18.82 19.80
C ASP A 297 -3.58 20.25 19.87
N ARG A 298 -3.09 20.64 21.05
CA ARG A 298 -2.42 21.93 21.30
C ARG A 298 -0.92 21.76 21.60
N THR A 299 -0.42 20.52 21.56
CA THR A 299 0.93 20.16 21.99
C THR A 299 1.80 19.64 20.86
N GLY A 300 1.25 19.43 19.66
CA GLY A 300 1.96 18.90 18.50
C GLY A 300 2.36 17.44 18.69
N ARG A 301 1.44 16.63 19.22
CA ARG A 301 1.66 15.20 19.46
C ARG A 301 0.91 14.28 18.53
N VAL A 302 -0.01 14.79 17.72
CA VAL A 302 -0.81 14.01 16.80
C VAL A 302 -0.21 14.04 15.41
N VAL A 303 0.10 12.87 14.88
CA VAL A 303 0.35 12.58 13.46
C VAL A 303 -0.97 12.14 12.87
N TYR A 304 -1.58 12.97 12.04
CA TYR A 304 -2.84 12.61 11.37
C TYR A 304 -2.55 11.94 10.04
N VAL A 305 -3.28 10.86 9.76
CA VAL A 305 -3.14 10.04 8.54
C VAL A 305 -4.49 9.91 7.87
N ASN A 306 -4.54 10.08 6.57
CA ASN A 306 -5.71 9.72 5.77
C ASN A 306 -5.28 9.27 4.37
N THR A 307 -6.17 8.56 3.68
CA THR A 307 -5.95 8.09 2.30
C THR A 307 -7.21 8.26 1.46
N PHE A 308 -7.02 8.49 0.16
CA PHE A 308 -8.14 8.53 -0.79
C PHE A 308 -8.62 7.13 -1.22
N ALA A 309 -8.12 6.07 -0.55
CA ALA A 309 -8.46 4.69 -0.92
C ALA A 309 -9.94 4.34 -0.71
N LYS A 310 -10.55 4.84 0.37
CA LYS A 310 -11.98 4.61 0.67
C LYS A 310 -12.86 5.69 0.06
N SER A 311 -12.39 6.91 0.03
CA SER A 311 -13.14 8.06 -0.47
C SER A 311 -13.17 8.16 -1.99
N LEU A 312 -12.18 7.60 -2.71
CA LEU A 312 -12.12 7.55 -4.19
C LEU A 312 -11.93 6.13 -4.71
N ALA A 313 -10.70 5.63 -4.67
CA ALA A 313 -10.38 4.29 -5.13
C ALA A 313 -9.06 3.78 -4.53
N PRO A 314 -8.97 2.50 -4.10
CA PRO A 314 -7.74 1.91 -3.57
C PRO A 314 -6.58 1.95 -4.59
N GLY A 315 -6.90 1.83 -5.89
CA GLY A 315 -5.90 1.81 -6.98
C GLY A 315 -5.17 3.13 -7.21
N LEU A 316 -5.69 4.26 -6.73
CA LEU A 316 -5.01 5.56 -6.82
C LEU A 316 -3.75 5.62 -5.97
N ARG A 317 -3.68 4.84 -4.88
CA ARG A 317 -2.53 4.80 -3.98
C ARG A 317 -2.08 6.17 -3.46
N ILE A 318 -3.00 7.09 -3.23
CA ILE A 318 -2.71 8.42 -2.67
C ILE A 318 -3.20 8.48 -1.23
N GLY A 319 -2.32 8.91 -0.36
CA GLY A 319 -2.62 9.25 1.03
C GLY A 319 -1.75 10.43 1.49
N TYR A 320 -2.00 10.91 2.68
CA TYR A 320 -1.23 12.01 3.23
C TYR A 320 -1.08 11.91 4.75
N LEU A 321 -0.03 12.55 5.24
CA LEU A 321 0.22 12.82 6.66
C LEU A 321 0.07 14.30 6.92
N VAL A 322 -0.46 14.64 8.11
CA VAL A 322 -0.27 15.94 8.72
C VAL A 322 0.73 15.77 9.85
N LEU A 323 1.90 16.36 9.70
CA LEU A 323 2.98 16.24 10.67
C LEU A 323 3.07 17.47 11.56
N PRO A 324 3.19 17.31 12.88
CA PRO A 324 3.58 18.40 13.77
C PRO A 324 4.90 19.05 13.32
N ASN A 325 5.10 20.35 13.60
CA ASN A 325 6.27 21.11 13.16
C ASN A 325 7.61 20.42 13.50
N ALA A 326 7.72 19.85 14.69
CA ALA A 326 8.93 19.14 15.12
C ALA A 326 9.24 17.91 14.26
N LEU A 327 8.21 17.16 13.86
CA LEU A 327 8.37 15.99 12.98
C LEU A 327 8.58 16.40 11.53
N MET A 328 7.96 17.50 11.07
CA MET A 328 8.19 18.04 9.74
C MET A 328 9.63 18.58 9.60
N ALA A 329 10.17 19.25 10.61
CA ALA A 329 11.58 19.64 10.61
C ALA A 329 12.51 18.43 10.50
N ARG A 330 12.24 17.36 11.26
CA ARG A 330 12.99 16.09 11.19
C ARG A 330 12.84 15.42 9.83
N TYR A 331 11.65 15.46 9.22
CA TYR A 331 11.43 14.96 7.87
C TYR A 331 12.29 15.70 6.84
N ARG A 332 12.26 17.03 6.86
CA ARG A 332 13.05 17.88 5.94
C ARG A 332 14.56 17.64 6.09
N GLU A 333 15.04 17.44 7.30
CA GLU A 333 16.44 17.14 7.57
C GLU A 333 16.86 15.78 6.97
N ARG A 334 16.04 14.72 7.15
CA ARG A 334 16.42 13.35 6.81
C ARG A 334 16.04 12.94 5.40
N PHE A 335 14.94 13.47 4.87
CA PHE A 335 14.32 13.02 3.62
C PHE A 335 14.29 14.07 2.51
N SER A 336 14.98 15.21 2.66
CA SER A 336 15.00 16.31 1.68
C SER A 336 15.49 15.89 0.27
N ARG A 337 16.21 14.78 0.17
CA ARG A 337 16.72 14.25 -1.11
C ARG A 337 15.86 13.13 -1.70
N TYR A 338 14.76 12.78 -1.03
CA TYR A 338 13.81 11.79 -1.56
C TYR A 338 12.87 12.48 -2.54
N SER A 339 12.36 11.72 -3.48
CA SER A 339 11.27 12.17 -4.36
C SER A 339 9.93 11.72 -3.78
N SER A 340 8.84 12.45 -4.09
CA SER A 340 7.50 11.98 -3.78
C SER A 340 7.23 10.62 -4.44
N THR A 341 6.58 9.72 -3.71
CA THR A 341 6.26 8.37 -4.16
C THR A 341 4.98 8.28 -4.99
N VAL A 342 4.22 9.37 -5.08
CA VAL A 342 3.03 9.47 -5.90
C VAL A 342 3.40 10.20 -7.20
N PRO A 343 3.02 9.68 -8.38
CA PRO A 343 3.27 10.34 -9.65
C PRO A 343 2.70 11.76 -9.69
N SER A 344 3.44 12.71 -10.28
CA SER A 344 3.00 14.11 -10.41
C SER A 344 1.69 14.24 -11.17
N PHE A 345 1.48 13.41 -12.19
CA PHE A 345 0.25 13.36 -13.00
C PHE A 345 -0.99 13.14 -12.13
N ASP A 346 -0.93 12.16 -11.22
CA ASP A 346 -2.05 11.81 -10.35
C ASP A 346 -2.26 12.87 -9.27
N GLN A 347 -1.17 13.45 -8.74
CA GLN A 347 -1.27 14.53 -7.75
C GLN A 347 -1.96 15.77 -8.33
N HIS A 348 -1.55 16.25 -9.49
CA HIS A 348 -2.17 17.41 -10.14
C HIS A 348 -3.61 17.11 -10.60
N THR A 349 -3.89 15.88 -11.06
CA THR A 349 -5.26 15.48 -11.41
C THR A 349 -6.18 15.52 -10.19
N LEU A 350 -5.72 14.98 -9.05
CA LEU A 350 -6.48 15.00 -7.80
C LEU A 350 -6.64 16.45 -7.29
N ALA A 351 -5.59 17.27 -7.34
CA ALA A 351 -5.68 18.67 -6.97
C ALA A 351 -6.74 19.41 -7.79
N ALA A 352 -6.74 19.24 -9.11
CA ALA A 352 -7.75 19.82 -9.99
C ALA A 352 -9.16 19.28 -9.70
N PHE A 353 -9.29 18.00 -9.34
CA PHE A 353 -10.57 17.40 -8.97
C PHE A 353 -11.12 17.99 -7.66
N MET A 354 -10.27 18.19 -6.65
CA MET A 354 -10.64 18.85 -5.40
C MET A 354 -10.96 20.33 -5.64
N HIS A 355 -10.10 21.06 -6.33
CA HIS A 355 -10.26 22.49 -6.62
C HIS A 355 -11.59 22.84 -7.29
N THR A 356 -12.06 21.98 -8.20
CA THR A 356 -13.35 22.16 -8.89
C THR A 356 -14.57 21.76 -8.04
N GLY A 357 -14.41 21.38 -6.77
CA GLY A 357 -15.48 20.85 -5.91
C GLY A 357 -15.95 19.46 -6.37
N GLY A 358 -15.13 18.79 -7.20
CA GLY A 358 -15.45 17.45 -7.71
C GLY A 358 -15.44 16.39 -6.62
N PHE A 359 -14.48 16.52 -5.69
CA PHE A 359 -14.31 15.61 -4.58
C PHE A 359 -15.51 15.64 -3.61
N GLU A 360 -15.93 16.82 -3.18
CA GLU A 360 -17.08 17.01 -2.26
C GLU A 360 -18.38 16.48 -2.88
N ARG A 361 -18.61 16.75 -4.17
CA ARG A 361 -19.77 16.21 -4.90
C ARG A 361 -19.71 14.68 -5.00
N HIS A 362 -18.53 14.12 -5.21
CA HIS A 362 -18.31 12.68 -5.22
C HIS A 362 -18.62 12.06 -3.84
N ILE A 363 -18.05 12.61 -2.76
CA ILE A 363 -18.31 12.15 -1.38
C ILE A 363 -19.80 12.21 -1.05
N SER A 364 -20.47 13.32 -1.38
CA SER A 364 -21.90 13.46 -1.14
C SER A 364 -22.74 12.40 -1.86
N ARG A 365 -22.36 12.04 -3.10
CA ARG A 365 -23.01 10.98 -3.87
C ARG A 365 -22.74 9.60 -3.27
N SER A 366 -21.47 9.28 -3.04
CA SER A 366 -21.04 7.99 -2.48
C SER A 366 -21.67 7.75 -1.10
N ARG A 367 -21.77 8.79 -0.26
CA ARG A 367 -22.44 8.71 1.05
C ARG A 367 -23.90 8.26 0.91
N LYS A 368 -24.65 8.82 -0.03
CA LYS A 368 -26.05 8.41 -0.28
C LYS A 368 -26.16 6.96 -0.73
N VAL A 369 -25.28 6.54 -1.65
CA VAL A 369 -25.25 5.16 -2.15
C VAL A 369 -24.93 4.18 -1.02
N TYR A 370 -23.88 4.46 -0.23
CA TYR A 370 -23.49 3.56 0.86
C TYR A 370 -24.48 3.57 2.01
N GLN A 371 -25.15 4.69 2.27
CA GLN A 371 -26.25 4.74 3.22
C GLN A 371 -27.41 3.84 2.79
N ALA A 372 -27.83 3.90 1.52
CA ALA A 372 -28.89 3.04 0.98
C ALA A 372 -28.52 1.54 1.09
N ARG A 373 -27.27 1.18 0.76
CA ARG A 373 -26.77 -0.20 0.89
C ARG A 373 -26.73 -0.69 2.34
N ARG A 374 -26.28 0.17 3.28
CA ARG A 374 -26.32 -0.14 4.71
C ARG A 374 -27.73 -0.42 5.16
N ASP A 375 -28.68 0.47 4.81
CA ASP A 375 -30.05 0.36 5.22
C ASP A 375 -30.73 -0.88 4.60
N ALA A 376 -30.40 -1.18 3.32
CA ALA A 376 -30.85 -2.41 2.65
C ALA A 376 -30.30 -3.66 3.34
N LEU A 377 -28.99 -3.68 3.71
CA LEU A 377 -28.39 -4.83 4.41
C LEU A 377 -29.05 -5.05 5.78
N MET A 378 -29.23 -3.99 6.56
CA MET A 378 -29.89 -4.09 7.86
C MET A 378 -31.33 -4.63 7.71
N ALA A 379 -32.12 -4.06 6.78
CA ALA A 379 -33.47 -4.50 6.53
C ALA A 379 -33.56 -5.95 6.02
N ALA A 380 -32.61 -6.36 5.14
CA ALA A 380 -32.57 -7.73 4.64
C ALA A 380 -32.19 -8.73 5.73
N LEU A 381 -31.24 -8.42 6.58
CA LEU A 381 -30.85 -9.28 7.72
C LEU A 381 -32.03 -9.38 8.74
N ASP A 382 -32.61 -8.26 9.13
CA ASP A 382 -33.75 -8.25 10.07
C ASP A 382 -34.96 -9.06 9.52
N ARG A 383 -35.19 -9.03 8.21
CA ARG A 383 -36.31 -9.76 7.56
C ARG A 383 -35.99 -11.24 7.40
N GLU A 384 -34.86 -11.56 6.80
CA GLU A 384 -34.52 -12.95 6.42
C GLU A 384 -34.11 -13.79 7.63
N LEU A 385 -33.44 -13.20 8.63
CA LEU A 385 -32.98 -13.89 9.82
C LEU A 385 -33.94 -13.73 11.01
N ALA A 386 -35.16 -13.28 10.80
CA ALA A 386 -36.14 -12.96 11.87
C ALA A 386 -36.40 -14.13 12.85
N ASP A 387 -36.32 -15.38 12.38
CA ASP A 387 -36.51 -16.60 13.18
C ASP A 387 -35.20 -17.20 13.71
N LEU A 388 -34.05 -16.60 13.36
CA LEU A 388 -32.73 -16.97 13.90
C LEU A 388 -32.27 -15.89 14.91
N PRO A 389 -31.92 -16.27 16.14
CA PRO A 389 -31.43 -15.30 17.12
C PRO A 389 -30.16 -14.62 16.63
N HIS A 390 -30.21 -13.33 16.41
CA HIS A 390 -29.07 -12.52 15.94
C HIS A 390 -29.14 -11.09 16.48
N GLU A 391 -28.03 -10.38 16.37
CA GLU A 391 -27.89 -8.96 16.69
C GLU A 391 -27.02 -8.27 15.65
N VAL A 392 -27.49 -7.18 15.08
CA VAL A 392 -26.74 -6.36 14.13
C VAL A 392 -26.25 -5.09 14.84
N SER A 393 -24.95 -4.82 14.79
CA SER A 393 -24.41 -3.56 15.26
C SER A 393 -24.87 -2.43 14.32
N ARG A 394 -25.63 -1.49 14.86
CA ARG A 394 -26.12 -0.34 14.09
C ARG A 394 -25.04 0.74 14.06
N SER A 395 -24.09 0.61 13.14
CA SER A 395 -23.10 1.66 12.93
C SER A 395 -23.69 2.82 12.11
N GLU A 396 -23.60 4.04 12.63
CA GLU A 396 -23.99 5.25 11.92
C GLU A 396 -22.88 5.79 11.00
N ALA A 397 -21.77 5.08 10.90
CA ALA A 397 -20.60 5.46 10.14
C ALA A 397 -19.92 4.25 9.48
N GLY A 398 -19.02 4.51 8.55
CA GLY A 398 -18.17 3.52 7.90
C GLY A 398 -18.83 2.73 6.78
N LEU A 399 -18.19 1.65 6.36
CA LEU A 399 -18.54 0.84 5.20
C LEU A 399 -18.78 -0.64 5.56
N HIS A 400 -18.93 -0.96 6.84
CA HIS A 400 -19.19 -2.31 7.33
C HIS A 400 -20.09 -2.28 8.58
N LEU A 401 -20.65 -3.43 8.90
CA LEU A 401 -21.36 -3.68 10.16
C LEU A 401 -20.95 -5.02 10.75
N LEU A 402 -21.29 -5.26 12.01
CA LEU A 402 -21.10 -6.54 12.66
C LEU A 402 -22.45 -7.27 12.78
N LEU A 403 -22.43 -8.57 12.43
CA LEU A 403 -23.52 -9.49 12.65
C LEU A 403 -23.11 -10.52 13.70
N HIS A 404 -23.79 -10.51 14.82
CA HIS A 404 -23.59 -11.48 15.89
C HIS A 404 -24.71 -12.52 15.86
N MET A 405 -24.36 -13.78 15.58
CA MET A 405 -25.31 -14.90 15.55
C MET A 405 -25.39 -15.57 16.93
N ARG A 406 -26.62 -15.92 17.34
CA ARG A 406 -26.89 -16.60 18.63
C ARG A 406 -27.63 -17.93 18.42
N ASN A 407 -27.53 -18.49 17.21
CA ASN A 407 -28.19 -19.74 16.81
C ASN A 407 -27.41 -21.01 17.22
N GLY A 408 -26.38 -20.89 18.05
CA GLY A 408 -25.56 -22.00 18.55
C GLY A 408 -24.40 -22.40 17.63
N MET A 409 -24.35 -21.92 16.39
CA MET A 409 -23.22 -22.19 15.48
C MET A 409 -21.95 -21.46 15.93
N LEU A 410 -20.80 -22.08 15.62
CA LEU A 410 -19.50 -21.45 15.78
C LEU A 410 -19.19 -20.55 14.57
N GLU A 411 -18.31 -19.58 14.77
CA GLU A 411 -17.92 -18.59 13.72
C GLU A 411 -17.42 -19.28 12.44
N HIS A 412 -16.59 -20.32 12.56
CA HIS A 412 -16.10 -21.06 11.40
C HIS A 412 -17.20 -21.86 10.68
N GLU A 413 -18.19 -22.40 11.40
CA GLU A 413 -19.32 -23.11 10.79
C GLU A 413 -20.20 -22.15 9.98
N LEU A 414 -20.44 -20.94 10.51
CA LEU A 414 -21.17 -19.88 9.77
C LEU A 414 -20.46 -19.54 8.45
N ILE A 415 -19.13 -19.41 8.47
CA ILE A 415 -18.32 -19.08 7.29
C ILE A 415 -18.38 -20.20 6.27
N GLU A 416 -18.09 -21.44 6.69
CA GLU A 416 -18.05 -22.58 5.76
C GLU A 416 -19.43 -22.84 5.12
N ARG A 417 -20.51 -22.76 5.88
CA ARG A 417 -21.87 -22.89 5.32
C ARG A 417 -22.20 -21.74 4.37
N ALA A 418 -21.85 -20.48 4.67
CA ALA A 418 -22.03 -19.36 3.76
C ALA A 418 -21.30 -19.56 2.42
N LYS A 419 -20.10 -20.10 2.45
CA LYS A 419 -19.33 -20.43 1.23
C LYS A 419 -20.07 -21.43 0.35
N THR A 420 -20.73 -22.45 0.90
CA THR A 420 -21.46 -23.45 0.12
C THR A 420 -22.60 -22.86 -0.72
N VAL A 421 -23.10 -21.73 -0.32
CA VAL A 421 -24.17 -20.99 -1.05
C VAL A 421 -23.64 -19.79 -1.85
N GLY A 422 -22.31 -19.68 -2.01
CA GLY A 422 -21.67 -18.62 -2.81
C GLY A 422 -21.55 -17.28 -2.11
N VAL A 423 -21.71 -17.23 -0.79
CA VAL A 423 -21.58 -16.01 0.01
C VAL A 423 -20.31 -16.05 0.84
N ARG A 424 -19.47 -15.02 0.73
CA ARG A 424 -18.25 -14.86 1.55
C ARG A 424 -18.47 -13.85 2.66
N VAL A 425 -18.28 -14.30 3.89
CA VAL A 425 -18.35 -13.48 5.12
C VAL A 425 -17.06 -13.59 5.90
N TYR A 426 -16.76 -12.64 6.78
CA TYR A 426 -15.45 -12.53 7.43
C TYR A 426 -15.55 -12.64 8.93
N PRO A 427 -14.68 -13.44 9.60
CA PRO A 427 -14.70 -13.62 11.03
C PRO A 427 -14.19 -12.37 11.76
N LEU A 428 -14.89 -11.93 12.80
CA LEU A 428 -14.40 -10.89 13.69
C LEU A 428 -13.16 -11.38 14.49
N SER A 429 -13.10 -12.67 14.78
CA SER A 429 -11.96 -13.27 15.51
C SER A 429 -10.61 -13.08 14.83
N ALA A 430 -10.58 -12.94 13.50
CA ALA A 430 -9.36 -12.70 12.74
C ALA A 430 -8.64 -11.38 13.08
N TYR A 431 -9.34 -10.43 13.69
CA TYR A 431 -8.81 -9.12 14.08
C TYR A 431 -8.31 -9.06 15.53
N TYR A 432 -8.52 -10.13 16.30
CA TYR A 432 -8.08 -10.22 17.69
C TYR A 432 -6.68 -10.81 17.82
N THR A 433 -5.92 -10.25 18.74
CA THR A 433 -4.60 -10.75 19.14
C THR A 433 -4.67 -11.20 20.60
N PRO A 434 -4.14 -12.39 20.97
CA PRO A 434 -4.08 -12.82 22.35
C PRO A 434 -3.43 -11.78 23.29
N PRO A 435 -3.83 -11.69 24.57
CA PRO A 435 -4.74 -12.60 25.28
C PRO A 435 -6.23 -12.25 25.18
N VAL A 436 -6.60 -11.20 24.44
CA VAL A 436 -8.02 -10.78 24.32
C VAL A 436 -8.79 -11.83 23.51
N LYS A 437 -9.90 -12.32 24.08
CA LYS A 437 -10.76 -13.30 23.43
C LYS A 437 -11.83 -12.60 22.58
N PRO A 438 -12.04 -13.03 21.31
CA PRO A 438 -13.11 -12.50 20.48
C PRO A 438 -14.48 -12.92 20.98
N PRO A 439 -15.56 -12.14 20.70
CA PRO A 439 -16.93 -12.59 20.83
C PRO A 439 -17.16 -13.84 19.98
N ARG A 440 -18.03 -14.75 20.45
CA ARG A 440 -18.39 -15.93 19.68
C ARG A 440 -19.27 -15.54 18.48
N ALA A 441 -19.13 -16.26 17.35
CA ALA A 441 -20.03 -16.22 16.22
C ALA A 441 -20.34 -14.80 15.73
N THR A 442 -19.32 -13.95 15.60
CA THR A 442 -19.48 -12.57 15.10
C THR A 442 -18.78 -12.39 13.77
N LEU A 443 -19.52 -11.86 12.80
CA LEU A 443 -19.04 -11.66 11.43
C LEU A 443 -18.94 -10.18 11.11
N VAL A 444 -17.96 -9.82 10.28
CA VAL A 444 -17.75 -8.48 9.73
C VAL A 444 -18.29 -8.47 8.31
N LEU A 445 -19.26 -7.63 8.02
CA LEU A 445 -19.95 -7.52 6.74
C LEU A 445 -19.71 -6.14 6.12
N GLY A 446 -18.83 -6.09 5.09
CA GLY A 446 -18.63 -4.89 4.27
C GLY A 446 -19.69 -4.80 3.18
N TYR A 447 -20.34 -3.66 3.04
CA TYR A 447 -21.47 -3.50 2.10
C TYR A 447 -21.15 -2.60 0.90
N ALA A 448 -19.98 -1.98 0.86
CA ALA A 448 -19.65 -1.03 -0.19
C ALA A 448 -19.53 -1.65 -1.59
N GLY A 449 -19.17 -2.94 -1.67
CA GLY A 449 -18.93 -3.65 -2.94
C GLY A 449 -20.17 -4.28 -3.57
N LEU A 450 -21.31 -4.35 -2.85
CA LEU A 450 -22.52 -5.04 -3.29
C LEU A 450 -23.64 -4.04 -3.63
N THR A 451 -24.45 -4.35 -4.63
CA THR A 451 -25.70 -3.61 -4.91
C THR A 451 -26.78 -3.99 -3.90
N GLU A 452 -27.83 -3.16 -3.77
CA GLU A 452 -28.97 -3.46 -2.90
C GLU A 452 -29.65 -4.78 -3.27
N GLN A 453 -29.76 -5.11 -4.56
CA GLN A 453 -30.28 -6.40 -5.04
C GLN A 453 -29.38 -7.57 -4.61
N GLN A 454 -28.06 -7.45 -4.79
CA GLN A 454 -27.12 -8.48 -4.37
C GLN A 454 -27.14 -8.70 -2.86
N ILE A 455 -27.32 -7.64 -2.08
CA ILE A 455 -27.48 -7.70 -0.63
C ILE A 455 -28.71 -8.50 -0.24
N ASP A 456 -29.84 -8.24 -0.89
CA ASP A 456 -31.11 -8.95 -0.64
C ASP A 456 -31.00 -10.45 -0.99
N GLU A 457 -30.41 -10.78 -2.14
CA GLU A 457 -30.14 -12.16 -2.57
C GLU A 457 -29.18 -12.88 -1.62
N ALA A 458 -28.09 -12.24 -1.21
CA ALA A 458 -27.14 -12.79 -0.26
C ALA A 458 -27.77 -13.09 1.10
N ALA A 459 -28.62 -12.20 1.62
CA ALA A 459 -29.30 -12.42 2.90
C ALA A 459 -30.22 -13.65 2.87
N LYS A 460 -30.93 -13.89 1.77
CA LYS A 460 -31.74 -15.11 1.56
C LYS A 460 -30.91 -16.39 1.56
N LEU A 461 -29.76 -16.35 0.88
CA LEU A 461 -28.82 -17.46 0.85
C LEU A 461 -28.21 -17.75 2.23
N LEU A 462 -27.85 -16.69 2.97
CA LEU A 462 -27.36 -16.83 4.34
C LEU A 462 -28.42 -17.45 5.25
N LYS A 463 -29.69 -17.12 5.09
CA LYS A 463 -30.79 -17.78 5.80
C LYS A 463 -30.80 -19.29 5.55
N GLN A 464 -30.72 -19.72 4.29
CA GLN A 464 -30.67 -21.16 3.93
C GLN A 464 -29.46 -21.86 4.58
N ALA A 465 -28.29 -21.20 4.57
CA ALA A 465 -27.06 -21.79 5.09
C ALA A 465 -27.06 -21.92 6.62
N TRP A 466 -27.74 -21.03 7.34
CA TRP A 466 -27.68 -20.93 8.80
C TRP A 466 -28.93 -21.45 9.53
N SER A 467 -29.91 -21.93 8.79
CA SER A 467 -31.11 -22.62 9.32
C SER A 467 -30.89 -24.07 9.73
#